data_1fd503ebc910a7f7ececf340b3d4a20c
#
_entry.id   1fd503ebc910a7f7ececf340b3d4a20c
#
_cell.length_a   1.000
_cell.length_b   1.000
_cell.length_c   1.000
_cell.angle_alpha   90.00
_cell.angle_beta   90.00
_cell.angle_gamma   90.00
#
_symmetry.space_group_name_H-M   'P 1'
#
loop_
_entity.id
_entity.type
_entity.pdbx_description
1 polymer ?
#
loop_
_entity_poly.entity_id
_entity_poly.type
_entity_poly.pdbx_seq_one_letter_code
_entity_poly.pdbx_strand_id
1 'polypeptide(L)'
;MFPQKLTDPRAFEIAQALLGGFNRHYRLFRATTAAAKQRFEAADWPGQQRAQRERIEFYEQRVDEAVQLLEQRYQAGELPMEVWQQVKLHYIGLLTNHLQPELAETFFNSVSTRILHHGYFRNDFIFVRPAISTEYIENLEPAAQPTYRAYYPSPETLRETLMRIIWNFQLEREFSDLGRDVDLVLEAVQRQLGDFRWRTNFQIQVLSSLFYRNKGAYVVGKIINGFHETPFALPILHDEPASGRPKPAQHPSGGDAEGVSGSTESAPGRLHIDTALFGEDDLLLLFSFARAYFMVDMDVPSAYVQFLRSLMPRKPRAEIYSALGLQKHGKNLFYRDFLQHLRHSSDKFRIAPGIKGLVMLVFDLPSYPFVFKLIKDFFPAQKEHTTRELVQGKYQLVKHHDRVGRMADTLEYSNVAFPRWRFDEALIKELKHFCGSLIEERGEDLIIRHLYIERRMVPLNLYLQEASPAQLRHAVIEYGQAIKDLVAANIFPGDMLWKNFGITRHGKVVFYDYDEIEYLSDCQFRAVPAPRTEEEELSGEVWWQVGPRDVFPETFAPFLLGHPGVREVFMQHHAELLDPAFWQAHQARIRAGYVHDVFPYEAHKRFVHRLNSIPPSRDQEGVFHVC
;
A
#
# COMPACT_ATOMS: atom_id res chain seq x y z
N MET A 1 -48.71 18.46 -19.68
CA MET A 1 -48.00 19.74 -19.37
C MET A 1 -47.36 19.56 -18.03
N PHE A 2 -46.08 19.17 -17.95
CA PHE A 2 -45.37 19.09 -16.68
C PHE A 2 -45.05 20.50 -16.25
N PRO A 3 -45.35 20.93 -14.99
CA PRO A 3 -44.96 22.23 -14.53
C PRO A 3 -43.45 22.35 -14.64
N GLN A 4 -42.95 23.33 -15.37
CA GLN A 4 -41.55 23.74 -15.31
C GLN A 4 -41.27 24.12 -13.85
N LYS A 5 -40.70 23.20 -13.06
CA LYS A 5 -40.11 23.56 -11.77
C LYS A 5 -39.01 24.56 -12.09
N LEU A 6 -39.17 25.78 -11.64
CA LEU A 6 -38.14 26.79 -11.70
C LEU A 6 -36.83 26.18 -11.18
N THR A 7 -35.80 26.16 -12.00
CA THR A 7 -34.47 25.69 -11.59
C THR A 7 -33.91 26.73 -10.63
N ASP A 8 -33.47 26.26 -9.45
CA ASP A 8 -32.81 27.12 -8.49
C ASP A 8 -31.46 27.59 -9.07
N PRO A 9 -31.21 28.90 -9.25
CA PRO A 9 -29.99 29.39 -9.86
C PRO A 9 -28.73 29.01 -9.07
N ARG A 10 -28.86 28.83 -7.76
CA ARG A 10 -27.76 28.39 -6.89
C ARG A 10 -27.25 26.98 -7.24
N ALA A 11 -28.12 26.13 -7.79
CA ALA A 11 -27.75 24.73 -8.10
C ALA A 11 -26.59 24.64 -9.12
N PHE A 12 -26.60 25.48 -10.16
CA PHE A 12 -25.52 25.53 -11.13
C PHE A 12 -24.22 26.10 -10.54
N GLU A 13 -24.31 27.19 -9.76
CA GLU A 13 -23.16 27.81 -9.11
C GLU A 13 -22.49 26.86 -8.11
N ILE A 14 -23.27 26.08 -7.33
CA ILE A 14 -22.77 25.07 -6.41
C ILE A 14 -22.06 23.95 -7.19
N ALA A 15 -22.63 23.48 -8.30
CA ALA A 15 -22.01 22.48 -9.15
C ALA A 15 -20.66 22.97 -9.71
N GLN A 16 -20.59 24.21 -10.18
CA GLN A 16 -19.33 24.82 -10.64
C GLN A 16 -18.30 24.97 -9.50
N ALA A 17 -18.73 25.39 -8.32
CA ALA A 17 -17.86 25.55 -7.16
C ALA A 17 -17.25 24.20 -6.74
N LEU A 18 -18.05 23.12 -6.72
CA LEU A 18 -17.62 21.76 -6.45
C LEU A 18 -16.57 21.28 -7.47
N LEU A 19 -16.84 21.45 -8.77
CA LEU A 19 -15.90 21.06 -9.82
C LEU A 19 -14.62 21.90 -9.76
N GLY A 20 -14.73 23.19 -9.47
CA GLY A 20 -13.58 24.07 -9.24
C GLY A 20 -12.71 23.60 -8.06
N GLY A 21 -13.34 23.14 -6.96
CA GLY A 21 -12.66 22.52 -5.81
C GLY A 21 -11.90 21.27 -6.20
N PHE A 22 -12.56 20.35 -6.91
CA PHE A 22 -11.94 19.14 -7.44
C PHE A 22 -10.75 19.46 -8.37
N ASN A 23 -10.91 20.38 -9.30
CA ASN A 23 -9.84 20.74 -10.25
C ASN A 23 -8.61 21.34 -9.54
N ARG A 24 -8.79 22.11 -8.46
CA ARG A 24 -7.68 22.59 -7.62
C ARG A 24 -6.98 21.42 -6.92
N HIS A 25 -7.75 20.49 -6.36
CA HIS A 25 -7.20 19.28 -5.75
C HIS A 25 -6.38 18.45 -6.75
N TYR A 26 -6.95 18.16 -7.91
CA TYR A 26 -6.29 17.29 -8.89
C TYR A 26 -5.02 17.91 -9.48
N ARG A 27 -4.99 19.22 -9.70
CA ARG A 27 -3.76 19.94 -10.10
C ARG A 27 -2.66 19.81 -9.05
N LEU A 28 -2.99 19.95 -7.77
CA LEU A 28 -2.02 19.78 -6.67
C LEU A 28 -1.54 18.32 -6.58
N PHE A 29 -2.45 17.37 -6.70
CA PHE A 29 -2.13 15.95 -6.75
C PHE A 29 -1.13 15.64 -7.88
N ARG A 30 -1.40 16.13 -9.10
CA ARG A 30 -0.50 15.96 -10.25
C ARG A 30 0.86 16.65 -10.05
N ALA A 31 0.88 17.87 -9.58
CA ALA A 31 2.14 18.59 -9.31
C ALA A 31 3.01 17.80 -8.32
N THR A 32 2.41 17.25 -7.26
CA THR A 32 3.12 16.45 -6.27
C THR A 32 3.64 15.13 -6.85
N THR A 33 2.86 14.47 -7.72
CA THR A 33 3.27 13.21 -8.36
C THR A 33 4.30 13.43 -9.46
N ALA A 34 4.20 14.47 -10.28
CA ALA A 34 5.17 14.80 -11.32
C ALA A 34 6.56 15.10 -10.72
N ALA A 35 6.61 15.82 -9.58
CA ALA A 35 7.83 16.10 -8.86
C ALA A 35 8.50 14.84 -8.25
N ALA A 36 7.87 13.67 -8.31
CA ALA A 36 8.48 12.41 -7.87
C ALA A 36 9.70 12.02 -8.71
N LYS A 37 9.70 12.35 -10.01
CA LYS A 37 10.87 12.16 -10.89
C LYS A 37 12.08 12.91 -10.36
N GLN A 38 11.94 14.21 -10.11
CA GLN A 38 13.04 15.04 -9.61
C GLN A 38 13.56 14.56 -8.25
N ARG A 39 12.64 14.20 -7.32
CA ARG A 39 13.04 13.64 -6.02
C ARG A 39 13.77 12.31 -6.16
N PHE A 40 13.32 11.44 -7.06
CA PHE A 40 14.01 10.19 -7.37
C PHE A 40 15.43 10.46 -7.90
N GLU A 41 15.58 11.31 -8.90
CA GLU A 41 16.88 11.66 -9.50
C GLU A 41 17.84 12.31 -8.49
N ALA A 42 17.31 13.11 -7.56
CA ALA A 42 18.08 13.72 -6.49
C ALA A 42 18.37 12.77 -5.31
N ALA A 43 17.81 11.55 -5.30
CA ALA A 43 17.79 10.63 -4.16
C ALA A 43 17.20 11.26 -2.88
N ASP A 44 16.26 12.22 -3.03
CA ASP A 44 15.57 12.85 -1.89
C ASP A 44 14.47 11.94 -1.33
N TRP A 45 14.90 10.90 -0.60
CA TRP A 45 14.00 9.92 0.00
C TRP A 45 13.12 10.49 1.11
N PRO A 46 13.64 11.38 1.99
CA PRO A 46 12.79 12.08 2.96
C PRO A 46 11.73 12.95 2.30
N GLY A 47 12.07 13.69 1.24
CA GLY A 47 11.13 14.48 0.45
C GLY A 47 10.07 13.61 -0.24
N GLN A 48 10.46 12.45 -0.75
CA GLN A 48 9.53 11.48 -1.33
C GLN A 48 8.52 10.97 -0.30
N GLN A 49 8.96 10.67 0.93
CA GLN A 49 8.08 10.25 2.03
C GLN A 49 7.14 11.38 2.49
N ARG A 50 7.65 12.62 2.61
CA ARG A 50 6.80 13.79 2.93
C ARG A 50 5.71 13.97 1.89
N ALA A 51 6.07 14.01 0.61
CA ALA A 51 5.13 14.18 -0.49
C ALA A 51 4.06 13.07 -0.53
N GLN A 52 4.41 11.85 -0.15
CA GLN A 52 3.45 10.74 -0.08
C GLN A 52 2.41 10.95 1.04
N ARG A 53 2.82 11.47 2.21
CA ARG A 53 1.90 11.82 3.32
C ARG A 53 1.02 13.01 2.95
N GLU A 54 1.62 14.10 2.50
CA GLU A 54 0.92 15.32 2.08
C GLU A 54 -0.16 15.05 1.03
N ARG A 55 0.13 14.17 0.07
CA ARG A 55 -0.84 13.78 -0.96
C ARG A 55 -2.13 13.16 -0.39
N ILE A 56 -2.02 12.44 0.73
CA ILE A 56 -3.18 11.86 1.44
C ILE A 56 -3.98 12.96 2.13
N GLU A 57 -3.29 13.92 2.75
CA GLU A 57 -3.89 15.01 3.53
C GLU A 57 -4.57 16.06 2.64
N PHE A 58 -4.00 16.37 1.47
CA PHE A 58 -4.55 17.34 0.54
C PHE A 58 -6.00 17.08 0.13
N TYR A 59 -6.39 15.83 0.01
CA TYR A 59 -7.76 15.49 -0.35
C TYR A 59 -8.75 15.95 0.73
N GLU A 60 -8.46 15.64 2.00
CA GLU A 60 -9.33 16.02 3.12
C GLU A 60 -9.40 17.54 3.27
N GLN A 61 -8.24 18.21 3.19
CA GLN A 61 -8.19 19.68 3.24
C GLN A 61 -9.04 20.33 2.14
N ARG A 62 -8.97 19.82 0.91
CA ARG A 62 -9.76 20.38 -0.21
C ARG A 62 -11.25 20.08 -0.05
N VAL A 63 -11.62 18.94 0.52
CA VAL A 63 -13.02 18.64 0.84
C VAL A 63 -13.52 19.59 1.91
N ASP A 64 -12.76 19.83 2.99
CA ASP A 64 -13.14 20.75 4.06
C ASP A 64 -13.29 22.20 3.56
N GLU A 65 -12.37 22.66 2.72
CA GLU A 65 -12.48 23.98 2.09
C GLU A 65 -13.73 24.11 1.20
N ALA A 66 -14.06 23.05 0.45
CA ALA A 66 -15.26 23.06 -0.39
C ALA A 66 -16.53 23.09 0.48
N VAL A 67 -16.57 22.33 1.58
CA VAL A 67 -17.67 22.35 2.55
C VAL A 67 -17.83 23.76 3.13
N GLN A 68 -16.74 24.34 3.66
CA GLN A 68 -16.76 25.68 4.25
C GLN A 68 -17.23 26.75 3.25
N LEU A 69 -16.72 26.70 2.00
CA LEU A 69 -17.14 27.64 0.94
C LEU A 69 -18.64 27.54 0.65
N LEU A 70 -19.15 26.30 0.54
CA LEU A 70 -20.57 26.10 0.20
C LEU A 70 -21.49 26.47 1.36
N GLU A 71 -21.08 26.22 2.60
CA GLU A 71 -21.84 26.65 3.79
C GLU A 71 -21.86 28.18 3.93
N GLN A 72 -20.70 28.83 3.80
CA GLN A 72 -20.60 30.28 3.94
C GLN A 72 -21.34 31.05 2.83
N ARG A 73 -21.29 30.56 1.58
CA ARG A 73 -21.85 31.30 0.44
C ARG A 73 -23.32 30.97 0.16
N TYR A 74 -23.74 29.73 0.41
CA TYR A 74 -25.03 29.23 -0.03
C TYR A 74 -25.88 28.63 1.12
N GLN A 75 -25.35 28.53 2.36
CA GLN A 75 -25.98 27.83 3.46
C GLN A 75 -26.40 26.40 3.02
N ALA A 76 -25.43 25.69 2.43
CA ALA A 76 -25.69 24.49 1.63
C ALA A 76 -26.36 23.37 2.43
N GLY A 77 -26.12 23.28 3.74
CA GLY A 77 -26.78 22.34 4.63
C GLY A 77 -28.28 22.59 4.86
N GLU A 78 -28.75 23.82 4.65
CA GLU A 78 -30.14 24.20 4.80
C GLU A 78 -30.95 24.10 3.50
N LEU A 79 -30.27 23.80 2.36
CA LEU A 79 -30.92 23.70 1.06
C LEU A 79 -31.86 22.50 0.97
N PRO A 80 -33.05 22.66 0.33
CA PRO A 80 -33.94 21.56 0.04
C PRO A 80 -33.28 20.45 -0.79
N MET A 81 -33.70 19.21 -0.59
CA MET A 81 -33.15 18.06 -1.32
C MET A 81 -33.32 18.16 -2.83
N GLU A 82 -34.39 18.81 -3.29
CA GLU A 82 -34.67 19.08 -4.71
C GLU A 82 -33.57 19.94 -5.35
N VAL A 83 -33.01 20.88 -4.58
CA VAL A 83 -31.89 21.73 -5.03
C VAL A 83 -30.63 20.87 -5.19
N TRP A 84 -30.33 19.97 -4.24
CA TRP A 84 -29.20 19.05 -4.35
C TRP A 84 -29.32 18.07 -5.53
N GLN A 85 -30.54 17.64 -5.87
CA GLN A 85 -30.79 16.87 -7.08
C GLN A 85 -30.45 17.68 -8.34
N GLN A 86 -30.81 18.97 -8.39
CA GLN A 86 -30.45 19.86 -9.48
C GLN A 86 -28.93 20.11 -9.55
N VAL A 87 -28.27 20.30 -8.40
CA VAL A 87 -26.80 20.40 -8.31
C VAL A 87 -26.15 19.19 -8.96
N LYS A 88 -26.61 17.99 -8.63
CA LYS A 88 -26.10 16.74 -9.22
C LYS A 88 -26.29 16.68 -10.72
N LEU A 89 -27.46 17.06 -11.24
CA LEU A 89 -27.73 17.11 -12.68
C LEU A 89 -26.82 18.08 -13.42
N HIS A 90 -26.63 19.31 -12.88
CA HIS A 90 -25.70 20.27 -13.44
C HIS A 90 -24.26 19.76 -13.39
N TYR A 91 -23.87 19.10 -12.28
CA TYR A 91 -22.54 18.52 -12.15
C TYR A 91 -22.26 17.44 -13.19
N ILE A 92 -23.23 16.55 -13.48
CA ILE A 92 -23.15 15.56 -14.56
C ILE A 92 -22.89 16.25 -15.90
N GLY A 93 -23.62 17.31 -16.20
CA GLY A 93 -23.42 18.09 -17.44
C GLY A 93 -21.99 18.66 -17.54
N LEU A 94 -21.43 19.17 -16.43
CA LEU A 94 -20.07 19.70 -16.40
C LEU A 94 -18.99 18.62 -16.55
N LEU A 95 -19.29 17.36 -16.23
CA LEU A 95 -18.35 16.24 -16.33
C LEU A 95 -18.26 15.61 -17.72
N THR A 96 -19.14 15.94 -18.66
CA THR A 96 -19.29 15.25 -19.97
C THR A 96 -17.95 15.15 -20.73
N ASN A 97 -17.13 16.20 -20.69
CA ASN A 97 -15.82 16.26 -21.36
C ASN A 97 -14.66 16.37 -20.37
N HIS A 98 -14.87 15.97 -19.13
CA HIS A 98 -13.84 16.05 -18.11
C HIS A 98 -12.91 14.84 -18.19
N LEU A 99 -11.58 15.05 -18.05
CA LEU A 99 -10.60 13.95 -18.14
C LEU A 99 -10.60 13.01 -16.92
N GLN A 100 -11.17 13.44 -15.78
CA GLN A 100 -11.23 12.66 -14.55
C GLN A 100 -12.64 12.62 -13.95
N PRO A 101 -13.69 12.26 -14.72
CA PRO A 101 -15.08 12.37 -14.25
C PRO A 101 -15.35 11.50 -13.04
N GLU A 102 -14.77 10.28 -12.97
CA GLU A 102 -14.95 9.33 -11.88
C GLU A 102 -14.37 9.82 -10.55
N LEU A 103 -13.27 10.57 -10.61
CA LEU A 103 -12.65 11.16 -9.42
C LEU A 103 -13.44 12.40 -8.95
N ALA A 104 -13.93 13.19 -9.89
CA ALA A 104 -14.78 14.35 -9.61
C ALA A 104 -16.11 13.92 -8.96
N GLU A 105 -16.75 12.83 -9.42
CA GLU A 105 -17.92 12.22 -8.76
C GLU A 105 -17.61 11.81 -7.31
N THR A 106 -16.43 11.25 -7.08
CA THR A 106 -15.99 10.87 -5.73
C THR A 106 -15.82 12.10 -4.82
N PHE A 107 -15.26 13.18 -5.35
CA PHE A 107 -15.11 14.44 -4.64
C PHE A 107 -16.48 15.05 -4.30
N PHE A 108 -17.40 15.06 -5.26
CA PHE A 108 -18.79 15.45 -5.03
C PHE A 108 -19.41 14.68 -3.88
N ASN A 109 -19.30 13.33 -3.90
CA ASN A 109 -19.82 12.50 -2.82
C ASN A 109 -19.20 12.86 -1.47
N SER A 110 -17.90 13.11 -1.41
CA SER A 110 -17.21 13.45 -0.16
C SER A 110 -17.69 14.77 0.43
N VAL A 111 -17.90 15.80 -0.40
CA VAL A 111 -18.39 17.10 0.04
C VAL A 111 -19.87 17.03 0.43
N SER A 112 -20.72 16.46 -0.43
CA SER A 112 -22.17 16.40 -0.17
C SER A 112 -22.50 15.59 1.07
N THR A 113 -21.80 14.47 1.33
CA THR A 113 -22.03 13.69 2.55
C THR A 113 -21.60 14.40 3.82
N ARG A 114 -20.60 15.29 3.79
CA ARG A 114 -20.21 16.11 4.93
C ARG A 114 -21.23 17.22 5.23
N ILE A 115 -21.78 17.84 4.18
CA ILE A 115 -22.78 18.91 4.33
C ILE A 115 -24.11 18.32 4.81
N LEU A 116 -24.57 17.23 4.20
CA LEU A 116 -25.93 16.70 4.42
C LEU A 116 -26.01 15.73 5.61
N HIS A 117 -24.89 15.43 6.26
CA HIS A 117 -24.78 14.56 7.44
C HIS A 117 -25.61 13.25 7.35
N HIS A 118 -26.88 13.25 7.80
CA HIS A 118 -27.74 12.06 7.83
C HIS A 118 -28.49 11.79 6.51
N GLY A 119 -28.43 12.72 5.55
CA GLY A 119 -29.12 12.57 4.26
C GLY A 119 -28.51 11.53 3.33
N TYR A 120 -27.25 11.13 3.54
CA TYR A 120 -26.53 10.23 2.61
C TYR A 120 -27.02 8.77 2.62
N PHE A 121 -27.85 8.36 3.56
CA PHE A 121 -28.52 7.05 3.51
C PHE A 121 -29.51 6.95 2.33
N ARG A 122 -29.93 8.07 1.78
CA ARG A 122 -30.71 8.12 0.54
C ARG A 122 -29.77 8.31 -0.63
N ASN A 123 -29.71 7.32 -1.50
CA ASN A 123 -28.76 7.29 -2.64
C ASN A 123 -29.11 8.29 -3.77
N ASP A 124 -30.14 9.10 -3.63
CA ASP A 124 -30.67 9.93 -4.72
C ASP A 124 -29.77 11.09 -5.12
N PHE A 125 -28.97 11.61 -4.19
CA PHE A 125 -28.10 12.78 -4.43
C PHE A 125 -26.60 12.46 -4.41
N ILE A 126 -26.17 11.24 -4.09
CA ILE A 126 -24.78 10.83 -4.28
C ILE A 126 -24.63 9.96 -5.54
N PHE A 127 -23.40 9.89 -6.05
CA PHE A 127 -23.08 9.01 -7.17
C PHE A 127 -22.83 7.57 -6.68
N VAL A 128 -23.89 6.78 -6.58
CA VAL A 128 -23.79 5.34 -6.29
C VAL A 128 -23.37 4.54 -7.54
N ARG A 129 -23.69 5.06 -8.74
CA ARG A 129 -23.23 4.56 -10.03
C ARG A 129 -22.54 5.68 -10.78
N PRO A 130 -21.53 5.39 -11.61
CA PRO A 130 -20.93 6.41 -12.45
C PRO A 130 -21.99 6.98 -13.41
N ALA A 131 -22.05 8.30 -13.54
CA ALA A 131 -22.91 8.96 -14.50
C ALA A 131 -22.25 9.03 -15.88
N ILE A 132 -20.91 9.10 -15.92
CA ILE A 132 -20.12 9.16 -17.14
C ILE A 132 -19.35 7.82 -17.30
N SER A 133 -19.43 7.22 -18.50
CA SER A 133 -18.59 6.07 -18.83
C SER A 133 -17.17 6.54 -19.12
N THR A 134 -16.18 5.92 -18.47
CA THR A 134 -14.77 6.17 -18.71
C THR A 134 -14.17 5.28 -19.80
N GLU A 135 -14.96 4.38 -20.38
CA GLU A 135 -14.49 3.42 -21.40
C GLU A 135 -14.13 4.07 -22.73
N TYR A 136 -14.67 5.27 -22.98
CA TYR A 136 -14.49 6.02 -24.24
C TYR A 136 -13.58 7.24 -24.10
N ILE A 137 -12.96 7.48 -22.95
CA ILE A 137 -12.10 8.68 -22.75
C ILE A 137 -10.88 8.64 -23.67
N GLU A 138 -10.40 7.46 -24.05
CA GLU A 138 -9.29 7.30 -25.01
C GLU A 138 -9.58 7.87 -26.41
N ASN A 139 -10.86 8.04 -26.75
CA ASN A 139 -11.31 8.59 -28.05
C ASN A 139 -11.59 10.12 -27.99
N LEU A 140 -11.52 10.74 -26.81
CA LEU A 140 -11.59 12.18 -26.68
C LEU A 140 -10.25 12.80 -27.05
N GLU A 141 -10.27 13.99 -27.63
CA GLU A 141 -9.08 14.71 -28.09
C GLU A 141 -7.90 14.65 -27.10
N PRO A 142 -6.65 14.60 -27.58
CA PRO A 142 -5.55 14.01 -26.86
C PRO A 142 -5.26 14.72 -25.55
N ALA A 143 -5.22 13.97 -24.48
CA ALA A 143 -4.34 14.25 -23.37
C ALA A 143 -2.96 14.65 -23.91
N ALA A 144 -2.29 15.61 -23.29
CA ALA A 144 -0.99 16.12 -23.75
C ALA A 144 0.05 14.98 -23.98
N GLN A 145 -0.19 13.80 -23.40
CA GLN A 145 0.62 12.60 -23.60
C GLN A 145 -0.28 11.36 -23.75
N PRO A 146 0.10 10.42 -24.65
CA PRO A 146 -0.60 9.14 -24.74
C PRO A 146 -0.43 8.34 -23.45
N THR A 147 -1.43 7.52 -23.09
CA THR A 147 -1.39 6.65 -21.91
C THR A 147 -0.23 5.66 -21.96
N TYR A 148 0.04 5.11 -23.15
CA TYR A 148 1.16 4.18 -23.40
C TYR A 148 1.79 4.42 -24.77
N ARG A 149 3.02 3.94 -24.93
CA ARG A 149 3.75 3.94 -26.19
C ARG A 149 3.90 2.52 -26.68
N ALA A 150 3.70 2.30 -27.99
CA ALA A 150 3.93 1.01 -28.64
C ALA A 150 5.24 1.01 -29.42
N TYR A 151 5.98 -0.09 -29.29
CA TYR A 151 7.26 -0.34 -29.97
C TYR A 151 7.16 -1.64 -30.75
N TYR A 152 7.70 -1.67 -31.95
CA TYR A 152 7.66 -2.80 -32.88
C TYR A 152 9.07 -3.23 -33.26
N PRO A 153 9.82 -3.89 -32.34
CA PRO A 153 11.15 -4.36 -32.64
C PRO A 153 11.13 -5.61 -33.52
N SER A 154 12.21 -5.83 -34.28
CA SER A 154 12.60 -7.14 -34.82
C SER A 154 13.51 -7.86 -33.80
N PRO A 155 13.84 -9.16 -34.02
CA PRO A 155 14.82 -9.85 -33.18
C PRO A 155 16.15 -9.11 -33.08
N GLU A 156 16.63 -8.54 -34.20
CA GLU A 156 17.90 -7.83 -34.30
C GLU A 156 17.89 -6.47 -33.58
N THR A 157 16.71 -5.81 -33.49
CA THR A 157 16.56 -4.46 -32.92
C THR A 157 15.97 -4.47 -31.49
N LEU A 158 15.73 -5.64 -30.91
CA LEU A 158 15.11 -5.75 -29.59
C LEU A 158 15.95 -5.06 -28.50
N ARG A 159 17.26 -5.30 -28.50
CA ARG A 159 18.20 -4.70 -27.55
C ARG A 159 18.17 -3.17 -27.60
N GLU A 160 18.29 -2.61 -28.79
CA GLU A 160 18.24 -1.16 -29.00
C GLU A 160 16.86 -0.58 -28.65
N THR A 161 15.80 -1.33 -28.90
CA THR A 161 14.45 -0.91 -28.53
C THR A 161 14.27 -0.85 -27.02
N LEU A 162 14.80 -1.81 -26.26
CA LEU A 162 14.78 -1.77 -24.80
C LEU A 162 15.56 -0.56 -24.26
N MET A 163 16.75 -0.27 -24.80
CA MET A 163 17.49 0.94 -24.45
C MET A 163 16.68 2.21 -24.76
N ARG A 164 16.05 2.28 -25.92
CA ARG A 164 15.19 3.40 -26.34
C ARG A 164 13.98 3.57 -25.43
N ILE A 165 13.37 2.49 -24.96
CA ILE A 165 12.29 2.53 -23.96
C ILE A 165 12.75 3.27 -22.70
N ILE A 166 13.93 2.93 -22.18
CA ILE A 166 14.48 3.58 -20.98
C ILE A 166 14.80 5.06 -21.25
N TRP A 167 15.47 5.36 -22.36
CA TRP A 167 15.82 6.75 -22.74
C TRP A 167 14.60 7.66 -22.93
N ASN A 168 13.47 7.11 -23.40
CA ASN A 168 12.24 7.88 -23.58
C ASN A 168 11.65 8.44 -22.28
N PHE A 169 12.06 7.95 -21.10
CA PHE A 169 11.70 8.54 -19.81
C PHE A 169 12.56 9.75 -19.44
N GLN A 170 13.63 10.03 -20.21
CA GLN A 170 14.49 11.22 -20.07
C GLN A 170 14.98 11.41 -18.64
N LEU A 171 15.46 10.33 -18.01
CA LEU A 171 16.10 10.41 -16.70
C LEU A 171 17.42 11.19 -16.86
N GLU A 172 17.60 12.23 -16.03
CA GLU A 172 18.81 13.08 -16.05
C GLU A 172 20.03 12.37 -15.45
N ARG A 173 19.77 11.35 -14.57
CA ARG A 173 20.81 10.53 -13.99
C ARG A 173 21.34 9.50 -14.96
N GLU A 174 22.66 9.39 -15.03
CA GLU A 174 23.33 8.37 -15.83
C GLU A 174 23.14 6.97 -15.25
N PHE A 175 23.01 5.98 -16.12
CA PHE A 175 23.11 4.58 -15.77
C PHE A 175 24.58 4.19 -15.61
N SER A 176 24.87 3.28 -14.68
CA SER A 176 26.20 2.71 -14.51
C SER A 176 26.65 1.94 -15.75
N ASP A 177 25.76 1.10 -16.27
CA ASP A 177 25.93 0.38 -17.52
C ASP A 177 24.57 -0.09 -18.05
N LEU A 178 23.85 0.76 -18.75
CA LEU A 178 22.55 0.42 -19.32
C LEU A 178 22.63 -0.72 -20.33
N GLY A 179 23.76 -0.84 -21.06
CA GLY A 179 23.96 -1.92 -22.02
C GLY A 179 23.95 -3.28 -21.35
N ARG A 180 24.75 -3.44 -20.29
CA ARG A 180 24.78 -4.66 -19.45
C ARG A 180 23.43 -4.95 -18.83
N ASP A 181 22.76 -3.93 -18.29
CA ASP A 181 21.46 -4.10 -17.61
C ASP A 181 20.39 -4.62 -18.60
N VAL A 182 20.39 -4.10 -19.83
CA VAL A 182 19.50 -4.57 -20.90
C VAL A 182 19.84 -6.01 -21.31
N ASP A 183 21.12 -6.39 -21.36
CA ASP A 183 21.53 -7.77 -21.64
C ASP A 183 21.02 -8.72 -20.56
N LEU A 184 21.08 -8.34 -19.28
CA LEU A 184 20.48 -9.10 -18.16
C LEU A 184 18.95 -9.21 -18.26
N VAL A 185 18.28 -8.17 -18.73
CA VAL A 185 16.83 -8.21 -19.01
C VAL A 185 16.53 -9.21 -20.13
N LEU A 186 17.30 -9.21 -21.22
CA LEU A 186 17.15 -10.16 -22.34
C LEU A 186 17.37 -11.61 -21.88
N GLU A 187 18.39 -11.86 -21.06
CA GLU A 187 18.60 -13.18 -20.45
C GLU A 187 17.42 -13.60 -19.57
N ALA A 188 16.82 -12.66 -18.81
CA ALA A 188 15.65 -12.95 -18.01
C ALA A 188 14.43 -13.27 -18.87
N VAL A 189 14.22 -12.55 -19.98
CA VAL A 189 13.18 -12.84 -20.99
C VAL A 189 13.37 -14.24 -21.56
N GLN A 190 14.58 -14.59 -22.03
CA GLN A 190 14.86 -15.89 -22.61
C GLN A 190 14.62 -17.03 -21.61
N ARG A 191 15.01 -16.85 -20.37
CA ARG A 191 14.87 -17.86 -19.30
C ARG A 191 13.41 -18.09 -18.91
N GLN A 192 12.60 -17.03 -18.89
CA GLN A 192 11.22 -17.09 -18.40
C GLN A 192 10.20 -17.41 -19.50
N LEU A 193 10.44 -16.95 -20.73
CA LEU A 193 9.56 -17.17 -21.87
C LEU A 193 9.99 -18.36 -22.75
N GLY A 194 11.16 -18.96 -22.49
CA GLY A 194 11.69 -20.13 -23.22
C GLY A 194 11.96 -19.84 -24.69
N ASP A 195 11.83 -20.87 -25.54
CA ASP A 195 11.97 -20.73 -27.00
C ASP A 195 10.90 -19.84 -27.60
N PHE A 196 11.18 -18.56 -27.57
CA PHE A 196 10.30 -17.50 -27.99
C PHE A 196 10.22 -17.46 -29.52
N ARG A 197 9.13 -18.01 -30.08
CA ARG A 197 8.85 -17.88 -31.51
C ARG A 197 8.26 -16.50 -31.81
N TRP A 198 9.02 -15.71 -32.50
CA TRP A 198 8.64 -14.38 -32.95
C TRP A 198 7.42 -14.43 -33.91
N ARG A 199 6.36 -13.68 -33.56
CA ARG A 199 5.17 -13.55 -34.41
C ARG A 199 5.15 -12.19 -35.11
N THR A 200 4.45 -12.09 -36.24
CA THR A 200 4.39 -10.87 -37.06
C THR A 200 3.80 -9.66 -36.35
N ASN A 201 2.97 -9.87 -35.33
CA ASN A 201 2.36 -8.80 -34.52
C ASN A 201 3.10 -8.53 -33.21
N PHE A 202 4.40 -8.88 -33.14
CA PHE A 202 5.18 -8.62 -31.94
C PHE A 202 5.28 -7.13 -31.65
N GLN A 203 4.91 -6.74 -30.45
CA GLN A 203 5.01 -5.37 -29.98
C GLN A 203 5.22 -5.32 -28.46
N ILE A 204 5.82 -4.23 -28.00
CA ILE A 204 5.98 -3.90 -26.60
C ILE A 204 5.19 -2.64 -26.32
N GLN A 205 4.23 -2.70 -25.40
CA GLN A 205 3.47 -1.54 -24.95
C GLN A 205 3.94 -1.15 -23.56
N VAL A 206 4.29 0.12 -23.38
CA VAL A 206 4.84 0.65 -22.12
C VAL A 206 4.07 1.88 -21.70
N LEU A 207 3.59 1.94 -20.46
CA LEU A 207 2.94 3.12 -19.89
C LEU A 207 3.86 4.34 -19.97
N SER A 208 3.31 5.48 -20.32
CA SER A 208 4.09 6.69 -20.62
C SER A 208 4.75 7.33 -19.42
N SER A 209 4.27 7.05 -18.21
CA SER A 209 4.82 7.56 -16.95
C SER A 209 5.50 6.46 -16.15
N LEU A 210 6.62 6.80 -15.49
CA LEU A 210 7.24 5.94 -14.49
C LEU A 210 6.41 5.90 -13.21
N PHE A 211 6.49 4.77 -12.53
CA PHE A 211 5.83 4.52 -11.26
C PHE A 211 6.86 4.65 -10.14
N TYR A 212 6.76 5.68 -9.31
CA TYR A 212 7.70 5.92 -8.21
C TYR A 212 7.14 5.40 -6.88
N ARG A 213 7.94 4.61 -6.18
CA ARG A 213 7.61 4.13 -4.84
C ARG A 213 8.89 3.83 -4.06
N ASN A 214 8.95 4.26 -2.80
CA ASN A 214 10.16 4.15 -1.97
C ASN A 214 11.37 4.77 -2.69
N LYS A 215 12.42 3.98 -2.90
CA LYS A 215 13.64 4.38 -3.59
C LYS A 215 13.69 3.90 -5.05
N GLY A 216 12.58 3.41 -5.60
CA GLY A 216 12.54 2.83 -6.94
C GLY A 216 11.64 3.59 -7.90
N ALA A 217 12.03 3.58 -9.18
CA ALA A 217 11.21 3.91 -10.32
C ALA A 217 10.95 2.64 -11.13
N TYR A 218 9.73 2.47 -11.64
CA TYR A 218 9.33 1.24 -12.32
C TYR A 218 8.79 1.56 -13.70
N VAL A 219 9.36 0.91 -14.71
CA VAL A 219 8.78 0.84 -16.05
C VAL A 219 7.74 -0.27 -16.04
N VAL A 220 6.53 0.01 -16.48
CA VAL A 220 5.43 -0.96 -16.47
C VAL A 220 4.86 -1.09 -17.88
N GLY A 221 4.67 -2.32 -18.33
CA GLY A 221 4.18 -2.57 -19.68
C GLY A 221 3.77 -4.02 -19.92
N LYS A 222 3.55 -4.35 -21.20
CA LYS A 222 3.31 -5.71 -21.68
C LYS A 222 3.99 -5.98 -23.01
N ILE A 223 4.34 -7.23 -23.20
CA ILE A 223 4.80 -7.79 -24.46
C ILE A 223 3.61 -8.51 -25.09
N ILE A 224 3.31 -8.20 -26.36
CA ILE A 224 2.30 -8.89 -27.14
C ILE A 224 3.02 -9.68 -28.24
N ASN A 225 2.81 -11.00 -28.27
CA ASN A 225 3.36 -11.89 -29.24
C ASN A 225 2.30 -12.91 -29.74
N GLY A 226 1.69 -12.63 -30.86
CA GLY A 226 0.52 -13.38 -31.31
C GLY A 226 -0.70 -13.04 -30.45
N PHE A 227 -1.24 -14.08 -29.81
CA PHE A 227 -2.36 -13.98 -28.88
C PHE A 227 -1.92 -13.95 -27.41
N HIS A 228 -0.60 -14.04 -27.15
CA HIS A 228 -0.07 -14.04 -25.81
C HIS A 228 0.34 -12.62 -25.38
N GLU A 229 -0.21 -12.19 -24.25
CA GLU A 229 0.17 -10.96 -23.59
C GLU A 229 0.95 -11.31 -22.31
N THR A 230 2.17 -10.83 -22.21
CA THR A 230 3.02 -11.02 -21.02
C THR A 230 3.25 -9.67 -20.35
N PRO A 231 2.62 -9.42 -19.20
CA PRO A 231 2.91 -8.25 -18.39
C PRO A 231 4.35 -8.23 -17.92
N PHE A 232 4.93 -7.03 -17.79
CA PHE A 232 6.26 -6.88 -17.21
C PHE A 232 6.43 -5.59 -16.41
N ALA A 233 7.41 -5.59 -15.50
CA ALA A 233 7.91 -4.38 -14.86
C ALA A 233 9.43 -4.44 -14.72
N LEU A 234 10.11 -3.29 -14.96
CA LEU A 234 11.54 -3.12 -14.79
C LEU A 234 11.79 -2.09 -13.68
N PRO A 235 12.22 -2.51 -12.48
CA PRO A 235 12.64 -1.61 -11.42
C PRO A 235 13.98 -0.94 -11.77
N ILE A 236 14.03 0.39 -11.63
CA ILE A 236 15.23 1.21 -11.75
C ILE A 236 15.57 1.73 -10.36
N LEU A 237 16.79 1.51 -9.90
CA LEU A 237 17.30 1.90 -8.59
C LEU A 237 18.57 2.72 -8.72
N HIS A 238 18.94 3.38 -7.61
CA HIS A 238 20.27 3.97 -7.47
C HIS A 238 21.27 2.92 -7.02
N ASP A 239 22.50 2.99 -7.51
CA ASP A 239 23.61 2.23 -6.97
C ASP A 239 23.85 2.62 -5.50
N GLU A 240 24.22 1.65 -4.67
CA GLU A 240 24.67 1.96 -3.32
C GLU A 240 25.95 2.79 -3.39
N PRO A 241 26.07 3.89 -2.62
CA PRO A 241 27.32 4.63 -2.56
C PRO A 241 28.43 3.71 -2.05
N ALA A 242 29.59 3.75 -2.71
CA ALA A 242 30.75 2.90 -2.42
C ALA A 242 31.26 2.96 -0.95
N SER A 243 30.76 3.90 -0.16
CA SER A 243 31.07 4.10 1.27
C SER A 243 30.18 3.32 2.23
N GLY A 244 29.24 2.51 1.76
CA GLY A 244 28.19 1.89 2.58
C GLY A 244 28.49 0.49 3.13
N ARG A 245 29.67 -0.09 2.95
CA ARG A 245 30.04 -1.29 3.71
C ARG A 245 30.43 -0.89 5.13
N PRO A 246 29.72 -1.30 6.20
CA PRO A 246 30.18 -1.10 7.56
C PRO A 246 31.51 -1.82 7.74
N LYS A 247 32.59 -1.05 8.01
CA LYS A 247 33.83 -1.67 8.49
C LYS A 247 33.49 -2.39 9.81
N PRO A 248 33.98 -3.62 10.03
CA PRO A 248 33.83 -4.26 11.31
C PRO A 248 34.38 -3.34 12.39
N ALA A 249 33.63 -3.19 13.49
CA ALA A 249 33.96 -2.31 14.59
C ALA A 249 35.35 -2.64 15.12
N GLN A 250 36.32 -1.75 14.88
CA GLN A 250 37.57 -1.71 15.63
C GLN A 250 37.31 -0.94 16.92
N HIS A 251 37.70 -1.51 18.04
CA HIS A 251 37.62 -0.88 19.37
C HIS A 251 38.28 0.50 19.35
N PRO A 252 37.67 1.55 19.93
CA PRO A 252 38.28 2.85 20.00
C PRO A 252 39.33 2.89 21.14
N SER A 253 40.57 3.05 20.75
CA SER A 253 41.60 3.63 21.65
C SER A 253 41.43 5.16 21.62
N GLY A 254 41.35 5.78 22.80
CA GLY A 254 40.97 7.16 23.00
C GLY A 254 41.79 8.21 22.27
N GLY A 255 41.13 9.34 21.98
CA GLY A 255 41.74 10.56 21.43
C GLY A 255 40.66 11.58 21.10
N ASP A 256 40.70 12.72 21.73
CA ASP A 256 39.84 13.88 21.59
C ASP A 256 39.65 14.30 20.11
N ALA A 257 38.42 14.60 19.71
CA ALA A 257 38.16 15.32 18.48
C ALA A 257 36.97 16.26 18.60
N GLU A 258 37.28 17.54 18.52
CA GLU A 258 36.38 18.67 18.36
C GLU A 258 35.45 18.53 17.12
N GLY A 259 34.27 19.16 17.25
CA GLY A 259 33.17 19.07 16.33
C GLY A 259 33.45 19.54 14.89
N VAL A 260 32.90 18.76 13.96
CA VAL A 260 32.50 19.23 12.62
C VAL A 260 31.14 18.64 12.32
N SER A 261 30.11 19.44 12.49
CA SER A 261 28.77 19.19 11.96
C SER A 261 28.79 19.48 10.45
N GLY A 262 29.16 18.49 9.68
CA GLY A 262 29.01 18.48 8.22
C GLY A 262 28.07 17.35 7.86
N SER A 263 26.83 17.67 7.43
CA SER A 263 25.96 16.75 6.74
C SER A 263 26.67 16.32 5.44
N THR A 264 27.29 15.14 5.46
CA THR A 264 27.77 14.51 4.23
C THR A 264 26.55 14.03 3.45
N GLU A 265 25.99 14.91 2.63
CA GLU A 265 25.17 14.51 1.50
C GLU A 265 26.07 13.69 0.57
N SER A 266 25.99 12.37 0.68
CA SER A 266 26.63 11.50 -0.32
C SER A 266 25.97 11.79 -1.66
N ALA A 267 26.79 12.13 -2.67
CA ALA A 267 26.31 12.36 -4.02
C ALA A 267 25.42 11.18 -4.47
N PRO A 268 24.24 11.44 -5.06
CA PRO A 268 23.33 10.37 -5.48
C PRO A 268 24.05 9.45 -6.48
N GLY A 269 23.89 8.12 -6.28
CA GLY A 269 24.50 7.09 -7.12
C GLY A 269 24.03 7.13 -8.56
N ARG A 270 24.73 6.40 -9.45
CA ARG A 270 24.26 6.12 -10.80
C ARG A 270 23.05 5.18 -10.74
N LEU A 271 22.33 5.07 -11.86
CA LEU A 271 21.14 4.21 -11.97
C LEU A 271 21.52 2.82 -12.51
N HIS A 272 20.71 1.82 -12.16
CA HIS A 272 20.75 0.50 -12.77
C HIS A 272 19.34 -0.12 -12.81
N ILE A 273 19.13 -1.09 -13.72
CA ILE A 273 17.93 -1.94 -13.72
C ILE A 273 18.20 -3.10 -12.75
N ASP A 274 17.41 -3.19 -11.67
CA ASP A 274 17.66 -4.14 -10.59
C ASP A 274 17.20 -5.57 -10.89
N THR A 275 16.10 -5.69 -11.65
CA THR A 275 15.51 -6.98 -12.05
C THR A 275 14.56 -6.81 -13.23
N ALA A 276 14.06 -7.93 -13.75
CA ALA A 276 12.93 -7.97 -14.68
C ALA A 276 11.83 -8.88 -14.10
N LEU A 277 10.66 -8.31 -13.87
CA LEU A 277 9.47 -8.99 -13.36
C LEU A 277 8.56 -9.30 -14.54
N PHE A 278 8.08 -10.54 -14.66
CA PHE A 278 7.24 -10.98 -15.75
C PHE A 278 6.01 -11.74 -15.28
N GLY A 279 4.90 -11.55 -15.99
CA GLY A 279 3.65 -12.23 -15.74
C GLY A 279 2.77 -11.55 -14.69
N GLU A 280 1.52 -12.00 -14.62
CA GLU A 280 0.52 -11.40 -13.73
C GLU A 280 0.90 -11.55 -12.26
N ASP A 281 1.49 -12.67 -11.85
CA ASP A 281 1.80 -12.93 -10.44
C ASP A 281 2.87 -11.98 -9.89
N ASP A 282 3.93 -11.70 -10.65
CA ASP A 282 4.95 -10.74 -10.27
C ASP A 282 4.39 -9.31 -10.18
N LEU A 283 3.50 -8.93 -11.12
CA LEU A 283 2.84 -7.64 -11.07
C LEU A 283 1.83 -7.56 -9.91
N LEU A 284 1.09 -8.62 -9.64
CA LEU A 284 0.20 -8.68 -8.48
C LEU A 284 0.97 -8.48 -7.18
N LEU A 285 2.16 -9.07 -7.03
CA LEU A 285 3.03 -8.82 -5.89
C LEU A 285 3.50 -7.37 -5.86
N LEU A 286 3.99 -6.84 -6.98
CA LEU A 286 4.44 -5.45 -7.09
C LEU A 286 3.33 -4.46 -6.70
N PHE A 287 2.09 -4.69 -7.11
CA PHE A 287 0.94 -3.83 -6.84
C PHE A 287 0.13 -4.23 -5.59
N SER A 288 0.48 -5.30 -4.87
CA SER A 288 -0.25 -5.80 -3.70
C SER A 288 0.12 -5.14 -2.39
N PHE A 289 1.21 -4.40 -2.35
CA PHE A 289 1.65 -3.70 -1.15
C PHE A 289 0.69 -2.55 -0.89
N ALA A 290 -0.32 -2.82 -0.09
CA ALA A 290 -1.52 -2.04 0.04
C ALA A 290 -1.15 -0.64 0.39
N ARG A 291 -0.56 -0.11 1.25
CA ARG A 291 -0.40 1.32 1.56
C ARG A 291 0.85 1.98 0.98
N ALA A 292 1.72 1.24 0.34
CA ALA A 292 2.88 1.79 -0.36
C ALA A 292 2.46 2.24 -1.78
N TYR A 293 1.73 3.34 -1.85
CA TYR A 293 1.15 3.84 -3.09
C TYR A 293 2.19 4.38 -4.06
N PHE A 294 1.99 4.08 -5.33
CA PHE A 294 2.79 4.67 -6.39
C PHE A 294 2.49 6.17 -6.58
N MET A 295 3.51 6.92 -6.90
CA MET A 295 3.39 8.24 -7.48
C MET A 295 3.53 8.11 -8.99
N VAL A 296 2.48 8.45 -9.72
CA VAL A 296 2.40 8.35 -11.18
C VAL A 296 1.76 9.63 -11.71
N ASP A 297 2.40 10.30 -12.65
CA ASP A 297 1.80 11.46 -13.32
C ASP A 297 0.82 10.96 -14.40
N MET A 298 -0.47 11.23 -14.20
CA MET A 298 -1.55 10.75 -15.07
C MET A 298 -2.48 11.90 -15.45
N ASP A 299 -2.66 12.12 -16.74
CA ASP A 299 -3.72 13.02 -17.23
C ASP A 299 -5.09 12.36 -17.14
N VAL A 300 -5.18 11.10 -17.52
CA VAL A 300 -6.40 10.29 -17.55
C VAL A 300 -6.22 9.03 -16.70
N PRO A 301 -6.51 9.09 -15.37
CA PRO A 301 -6.31 7.96 -14.47
C PRO A 301 -7.06 6.70 -14.88
N SER A 302 -8.29 6.84 -15.40
CA SER A 302 -9.10 5.70 -15.86
C SER A 302 -8.41 4.90 -16.98
N ALA A 303 -7.69 5.56 -17.89
CA ALA A 303 -6.94 4.90 -18.96
C ALA A 303 -5.75 4.09 -18.40
N TYR A 304 -5.01 4.66 -17.43
CA TYR A 304 -3.97 3.92 -16.71
C TYR A 304 -4.52 2.70 -15.97
N VAL A 305 -5.65 2.85 -15.29
CA VAL A 305 -6.31 1.76 -14.57
C VAL A 305 -6.81 0.68 -15.54
N GLN A 306 -7.35 1.06 -16.70
CA GLN A 306 -7.77 0.12 -17.74
C GLN A 306 -6.59 -0.68 -18.29
N PHE A 307 -5.46 -0.01 -18.60
CA PHE A 307 -4.25 -0.67 -19.02
C PHE A 307 -3.71 -1.62 -17.93
N LEU A 308 -3.57 -1.17 -16.68
CA LEU A 308 -3.13 -2.01 -15.57
C LEU A 308 -4.06 -3.21 -15.31
N ARG A 309 -5.37 -3.03 -15.52
CA ARG A 309 -6.33 -4.13 -15.40
C ARG A 309 -6.13 -5.19 -16.49
N SER A 310 -5.72 -4.79 -17.70
CA SER A 310 -5.36 -5.77 -18.75
C SER A 310 -4.13 -6.59 -18.35
N LEU A 311 -3.20 -6.01 -17.57
CA LEU A 311 -2.03 -6.70 -17.03
C LEU A 311 -2.35 -7.61 -15.84
N MET A 312 -3.35 -7.24 -15.04
CA MET A 312 -3.72 -7.88 -13.78
C MET A 312 -5.23 -8.11 -13.71
N PRO A 313 -5.82 -9.00 -14.54
CA PRO A 313 -7.27 -9.23 -14.59
C PRO A 313 -7.87 -9.64 -13.24
N ARG A 314 -7.10 -10.37 -12.41
CA ARG A 314 -7.52 -10.83 -11.07
C ARG A 314 -7.57 -9.71 -10.03
N LYS A 315 -6.99 -8.52 -10.31
CA LYS A 315 -6.95 -7.41 -9.35
C LYS A 315 -8.19 -6.52 -9.50
N PRO A 316 -8.96 -6.28 -8.43
CA PRO A 316 -10.11 -5.39 -8.47
C PRO A 316 -9.73 -3.95 -8.86
N ARG A 317 -10.57 -3.27 -9.64
CA ARG A 317 -10.36 -1.86 -10.03
C ARG A 317 -10.14 -0.96 -8.82
N ALA A 318 -10.90 -1.17 -7.75
CA ALA A 318 -10.76 -0.43 -6.49
C ALA A 318 -9.33 -0.48 -5.93
N GLU A 319 -8.70 -1.67 -5.95
CA GLU A 319 -7.33 -1.85 -5.48
C GLU A 319 -6.30 -1.22 -6.42
N ILE A 320 -6.54 -1.20 -7.73
CA ILE A 320 -5.64 -0.54 -8.70
C ILE A 320 -5.66 0.98 -8.46
N TYR A 321 -6.85 1.59 -8.34
CA TYR A 321 -6.95 3.02 -8.00
C TYR A 321 -6.25 3.34 -6.67
N SER A 322 -6.43 2.50 -5.65
CA SER A 322 -5.75 2.66 -4.37
C SER A 322 -4.23 2.58 -4.52
N ALA A 323 -3.70 1.61 -5.28
CA ALA A 323 -2.26 1.47 -5.53
C ALA A 323 -1.64 2.70 -6.22
N LEU A 324 -2.43 3.45 -6.99
CA LEU A 324 -2.03 4.71 -7.63
C LEU A 324 -2.20 5.96 -6.72
N GLY A 325 -2.56 5.76 -5.45
CA GLY A 325 -2.77 6.84 -4.49
C GLY A 325 -4.13 7.53 -4.59
N LEU A 326 -5.07 6.97 -5.34
CA LEU A 326 -6.44 7.44 -5.52
C LEU A 326 -7.41 6.70 -4.59
N GLN A 327 -7.05 6.60 -3.32
CA GLN A 327 -7.68 5.76 -2.29
C GLN A 327 -9.16 6.08 -2.08
N LYS A 328 -9.54 7.37 -2.14
CA LYS A 328 -10.93 7.77 -1.92
C LYS A 328 -11.84 7.27 -3.04
N HIS A 329 -11.33 7.25 -4.27
CA HIS A 329 -12.06 6.65 -5.38
C HIS A 329 -12.07 5.12 -5.27
N GLY A 330 -10.95 4.49 -4.91
CA GLY A 330 -10.89 3.05 -4.61
C GLY A 330 -11.92 2.65 -3.54
N LYS A 331 -12.01 3.42 -2.44
CA LYS A 331 -13.01 3.23 -1.39
C LYS A 331 -14.45 3.35 -1.93
N ASN A 332 -14.73 4.31 -2.80
CA ASN A 332 -16.03 4.50 -3.42
C ASN A 332 -16.42 3.31 -4.32
N LEU A 333 -15.46 2.82 -5.13
CA LEU A 333 -15.66 1.62 -5.95
C LEU A 333 -15.89 0.37 -5.10
N PHE A 334 -15.11 0.18 -4.04
CA PHE A 334 -15.33 -0.92 -3.09
C PHE A 334 -16.75 -0.91 -2.53
N TYR A 335 -17.25 0.27 -2.11
CA TYR A 335 -18.61 0.40 -1.58
C TYR A 335 -19.67 0.05 -2.62
N ARG A 336 -19.49 0.46 -3.88
CA ARG A 336 -20.38 0.09 -5.00
C ARG A 336 -20.41 -1.42 -5.24
N ASP A 337 -19.24 -2.05 -5.29
CA ASP A 337 -19.10 -3.50 -5.48
C ASP A 337 -19.72 -4.27 -4.31
N PHE A 338 -19.51 -3.79 -3.10
CA PHE A 338 -20.08 -4.37 -1.89
C PHE A 338 -21.61 -4.29 -1.86
N LEU A 339 -22.19 -3.14 -2.18
CA LEU A 339 -23.67 -2.99 -2.30
C LEU A 339 -24.25 -3.89 -3.38
N GLN A 340 -23.54 -4.05 -4.50
CA GLN A 340 -23.94 -4.99 -5.54
C GLN A 340 -23.91 -6.43 -5.04
N HIS A 341 -22.85 -6.83 -4.34
CA HIS A 341 -22.75 -8.15 -3.72
C HIS A 341 -23.90 -8.40 -2.73
N LEU A 342 -24.20 -7.45 -1.86
CA LEU A 342 -25.34 -7.58 -0.92
C LEU A 342 -26.69 -7.78 -1.62
N ARG A 343 -26.90 -7.24 -2.81
CA ARG A 343 -28.15 -7.45 -3.59
C ARG A 343 -28.26 -8.83 -4.20
N HIS A 344 -27.11 -9.47 -4.49
CA HIS A 344 -27.06 -10.76 -5.20
C HIS A 344 -26.68 -11.95 -4.31
N SER A 345 -26.41 -11.72 -3.02
CA SER A 345 -26.12 -12.75 -2.02
C SER A 345 -27.25 -12.83 -0.98
N SER A 346 -27.37 -13.99 -0.33
CA SER A 346 -28.41 -14.24 0.69
C SER A 346 -27.84 -14.59 2.06
N ASP A 347 -26.52 -14.76 2.18
CA ASP A 347 -25.85 -15.06 3.44
C ASP A 347 -25.91 -13.89 4.43
N LYS A 348 -25.74 -14.19 5.69
CA LYS A 348 -25.81 -13.20 6.77
C LYS A 348 -24.42 -12.88 7.33
N PHE A 349 -24.29 -11.67 7.81
CA PHE A 349 -23.16 -11.29 8.66
C PHE A 349 -23.19 -12.12 9.93
N ARG A 350 -22.03 -12.67 10.29
CA ARG A 350 -21.83 -13.49 11.48
C ARG A 350 -20.55 -13.08 12.20
N ILE A 351 -20.42 -13.51 13.45
CA ILE A 351 -19.16 -13.36 14.19
C ILE A 351 -18.06 -14.06 13.39
N ALA A 352 -16.94 -13.36 13.13
CA ALA A 352 -15.84 -13.94 12.37
C ALA A 352 -15.25 -15.16 13.09
N PRO A 353 -14.91 -16.23 12.36
CA PRO A 353 -14.23 -17.39 12.93
C PRO A 353 -12.87 -17.02 13.52
N GLY A 354 -12.45 -17.69 14.59
CA GLY A 354 -11.14 -17.53 15.21
C GLY A 354 -11.21 -16.99 16.65
N ILE A 355 -10.08 -16.55 17.16
CA ILE A 355 -9.95 -16.02 18.53
C ILE A 355 -10.58 -14.63 18.59
N LYS A 356 -11.51 -14.44 19.52
CA LYS A 356 -12.14 -13.11 19.74
C LYS A 356 -11.11 -12.11 20.23
N GLY A 357 -10.99 -10.97 19.52
CA GLY A 357 -10.11 -9.87 19.91
C GLY A 357 -10.55 -9.23 21.23
N LEU A 358 -9.59 -8.74 22.01
CA LEU A 358 -9.84 -8.02 23.27
C LEU A 358 -10.38 -6.61 23.00
N VAL A 359 -9.84 -5.93 22.00
CA VAL A 359 -10.12 -4.52 21.67
C VAL A 359 -11.17 -4.39 20.57
N MET A 360 -11.14 -5.26 19.57
CA MET A 360 -12.01 -5.20 18.41
C MET A 360 -13.05 -6.32 18.41
N LEU A 361 -14.29 -5.99 17.99
CA LEU A 361 -15.26 -6.98 17.56
C LEU A 361 -15.14 -7.16 16.06
N VAL A 362 -14.97 -8.41 15.61
CA VAL A 362 -14.76 -8.76 14.20
C VAL A 362 -15.89 -9.64 13.71
N PHE A 363 -16.47 -9.28 12.57
CA PHE A 363 -17.50 -10.07 11.91
C PHE A 363 -17.25 -10.16 10.41
N ASP A 364 -17.83 -11.14 9.75
CA ASP A 364 -17.68 -11.34 8.30
C ASP A 364 -19.00 -11.64 7.61
N LEU A 365 -19.01 -11.48 6.29
CA LEU A 365 -19.99 -12.03 5.40
C LEU A 365 -19.33 -13.23 4.68
N PRO A 366 -19.77 -14.48 4.87
CA PRO A 366 -19.07 -15.67 4.37
C PRO A 366 -18.73 -15.63 2.89
N SER A 367 -19.65 -15.16 2.05
CA SER A 367 -19.48 -15.05 0.60
C SER A 367 -18.60 -13.88 0.15
N TYR A 368 -18.22 -12.95 1.05
CA TYR A 368 -17.45 -11.77 0.71
C TYR A 368 -16.04 -11.80 1.35
N PRO A 369 -14.97 -11.54 0.60
CA PRO A 369 -13.61 -11.77 1.07
C PRO A 369 -13.05 -10.65 1.98
N PHE A 370 -13.90 -10.07 2.85
CA PHE A 370 -13.53 -9.00 3.77
C PHE A 370 -14.07 -9.28 5.18
N VAL A 371 -13.39 -8.74 6.17
CA VAL A 371 -13.80 -8.70 7.57
C VAL A 371 -14.12 -7.27 7.96
N PHE A 372 -15.01 -7.13 8.93
CA PHE A 372 -15.54 -5.88 9.46
C PHE A 372 -15.18 -5.79 10.93
N LYS A 373 -14.56 -4.67 11.34
CA LYS A 373 -14.02 -4.49 12.68
C LYS A 373 -14.60 -3.24 13.34
N LEU A 374 -15.08 -3.37 14.57
CA LEU A 374 -15.52 -2.26 15.41
C LEU A 374 -14.68 -2.22 16.68
N ILE A 375 -14.29 -1.02 17.11
CA ILE A 375 -13.66 -0.82 18.41
C ILE A 375 -14.76 -0.97 19.48
N LYS A 376 -14.50 -1.81 20.49
CA LYS A 376 -15.43 -2.04 21.60
C LYS A 376 -15.61 -0.79 22.46
N ASP A 377 -16.71 -0.71 23.20
CA ASP A 377 -17.02 0.39 24.11
C ASP A 377 -16.25 0.28 25.43
N PHE A 378 -15.85 -0.94 25.79
CA PHE A 378 -15.10 -1.24 27.02
C PHE A 378 -14.09 -2.37 26.77
N PHE A 379 -13.01 -2.36 27.54
CA PHE A 379 -11.88 -3.26 27.40
C PHE A 379 -11.67 -4.07 28.68
N PRO A 380 -11.12 -5.30 28.59
CA PRO A 380 -10.82 -6.11 29.77
C PRO A 380 -9.64 -5.53 30.58
N ALA A 381 -9.47 -6.01 31.80
CA ALA A 381 -8.43 -5.51 32.73
C ALA A 381 -7.02 -5.52 32.13
N GLN A 382 -6.70 -6.48 31.24
CA GLN A 382 -5.39 -6.53 30.55
C GLN A 382 -5.17 -5.32 29.61
N LYS A 383 -6.23 -4.58 29.27
CA LYS A 383 -6.22 -3.43 28.36
C LYS A 383 -6.84 -2.18 29.02
N GLU A 384 -6.76 -2.04 30.36
CA GLU A 384 -7.40 -0.96 31.11
C GLU A 384 -6.96 0.45 30.69
N HIS A 385 -5.73 0.58 30.15
CA HIS A 385 -5.21 1.87 29.65
C HIS A 385 -5.56 2.14 28.20
N THR A 386 -6.30 1.23 27.52
CA THR A 386 -6.72 1.40 26.14
C THR A 386 -7.97 2.26 26.07
N THR A 387 -7.98 3.24 25.18
CA THR A 387 -9.16 4.05 24.84
C THR A 387 -9.47 3.93 23.36
N ARG A 388 -10.70 4.28 22.97
CA ARG A 388 -11.07 4.27 21.54
C ARG A 388 -10.21 5.22 20.73
N GLU A 389 -9.91 6.40 21.25
CA GLU A 389 -9.10 7.43 20.63
C GLU A 389 -7.66 6.94 20.44
N LEU A 390 -7.12 6.22 21.43
CA LEU A 390 -5.79 5.60 21.31
C LEU A 390 -5.76 4.60 20.16
N VAL A 391 -6.73 3.69 20.08
CA VAL A 391 -6.82 2.70 19.01
C VAL A 391 -6.97 3.38 17.63
N GLN A 392 -7.84 4.39 17.52
CA GLN A 392 -7.99 5.18 16.30
C GLN A 392 -6.68 5.85 15.92
N GLY A 393 -5.92 6.39 16.88
CA GLY A 393 -4.58 6.95 16.67
C GLY A 393 -3.61 5.94 16.10
N LYS A 394 -3.63 4.67 16.56
CA LYS A 394 -2.82 3.57 16.00
C LYS A 394 -3.19 3.27 14.55
N TYR A 395 -4.47 3.22 14.19
CA TYR A 395 -4.91 3.08 12.80
C TYR A 395 -4.48 4.26 11.92
N GLN A 396 -4.46 5.50 12.45
CA GLN A 396 -3.94 6.67 11.74
C GLN A 396 -2.43 6.58 11.55
N LEU A 397 -1.68 6.10 12.56
CA LEU A 397 -0.25 5.86 12.43
C LEU A 397 0.05 4.92 11.27
N VAL A 398 -0.65 3.79 11.16
CA VAL A 398 -0.52 2.84 10.04
C VAL A 398 -0.78 3.55 8.71
N LYS A 399 -1.85 4.33 8.62
CA LYS A 399 -2.25 5.02 7.39
C LYS A 399 -1.18 5.98 6.86
N HIS A 400 -0.42 6.61 7.74
CA HIS A 400 0.58 7.62 7.36
C HIS A 400 1.98 7.05 7.16
N HIS A 401 2.30 5.87 7.72
CA HIS A 401 3.68 5.39 7.82
C HIS A 401 3.97 4.10 7.08
N ASP A 402 2.96 3.34 6.65
CA ASP A 402 3.23 2.13 5.89
C ASP A 402 3.73 2.46 4.48
N ARG A 403 5.04 2.31 4.30
CA ARG A 403 5.72 2.40 2.99
C ARG A 403 6.20 1.04 2.48
N VAL A 404 6.03 -0.01 3.27
CA VAL A 404 6.61 -1.34 3.00
C VAL A 404 5.57 -2.36 2.56
N GLY A 405 4.28 -2.08 2.80
CA GLY A 405 3.18 -2.96 2.40
C GLY A 405 3.07 -4.25 3.23
N ARG A 406 3.57 -4.24 4.46
CA ARG A 406 3.47 -5.35 5.41
C ARG A 406 2.36 -5.19 6.43
N MET A 407 1.55 -4.16 6.29
CA MET A 407 0.35 -3.95 7.10
C MET A 407 -0.90 -4.07 6.22
N ALA A 408 -1.94 -4.72 6.71
CA ALA A 408 -3.20 -4.88 5.99
C ALA A 408 -3.83 -3.52 5.67
N ASP A 409 -4.30 -3.35 4.44
CA ASP A 409 -5.02 -2.14 4.08
C ASP A 409 -6.38 -2.11 4.77
N THR A 410 -6.68 -0.98 5.40
CA THR A 410 -7.89 -0.76 6.17
C THR A 410 -8.70 0.37 5.55
N LEU A 411 -9.93 0.04 5.13
CA LEU A 411 -10.91 1.00 4.69
C LEU A 411 -11.74 1.44 5.90
N GLU A 412 -11.74 2.73 6.18
CA GLU A 412 -12.49 3.33 7.29
C GLU A 412 -13.78 3.94 6.77
N TYR A 413 -14.91 3.57 7.35
CA TYR A 413 -16.23 4.10 7.02
C TYR A 413 -16.92 4.67 8.24
N SER A 414 -17.69 5.75 8.03
CA SER A 414 -18.52 6.35 9.06
C SER A 414 -19.99 6.27 8.64
N ASN A 415 -20.87 5.96 9.60
CA ASN A 415 -22.31 5.96 9.43
C ASN A 415 -22.79 5.10 8.24
N VAL A 416 -22.43 3.84 8.20
CA VAL A 416 -22.85 2.91 7.14
C VAL A 416 -24.15 2.23 7.53
N ALA A 417 -25.14 2.29 6.64
CA ALA A 417 -26.41 1.59 6.82
C ALA A 417 -26.37 0.21 6.16
N PHE A 418 -26.76 -0.80 6.90
CA PHE A 418 -26.90 -2.17 6.43
C PHE A 418 -28.32 -2.66 6.70
N PRO A 419 -28.93 -3.48 5.80
CA PRO A 419 -30.20 -4.10 6.10
C PRO A 419 -30.09 -5.00 7.34
N ARG A 420 -30.89 -4.74 8.38
CA ARG A 420 -30.83 -5.46 9.66
C ARG A 420 -31.03 -6.97 9.49
N TRP A 421 -31.89 -7.38 8.57
CA TRP A 421 -32.18 -8.79 8.30
C TRP A 421 -30.97 -9.59 7.75
N ARG A 422 -29.92 -8.88 7.29
CA ARG A 422 -28.65 -9.48 6.85
C ARG A 422 -27.74 -9.88 8.02
N PHE A 423 -28.09 -9.62 9.25
CA PHE A 423 -27.28 -9.97 10.42
C PHE A 423 -27.87 -11.18 11.15
N ASP A 424 -27.00 -12.07 11.61
CA ASP A 424 -27.38 -13.11 12.56
C ASP A 424 -27.73 -12.48 13.91
N GLU A 425 -28.77 -13.02 14.60
CA GLU A 425 -29.19 -12.49 15.90
C GLU A 425 -28.08 -12.60 16.96
N ALA A 426 -27.22 -13.61 16.89
CA ALA A 426 -26.07 -13.75 17.78
C ALA A 426 -25.09 -12.58 17.60
N LEU A 427 -24.83 -12.17 16.35
CA LEU A 427 -23.97 -11.02 16.05
C LEU A 427 -24.62 -9.70 16.53
N ILE A 428 -25.93 -9.52 16.31
CA ILE A 428 -26.64 -8.31 16.79
C ILE A 428 -26.53 -8.16 18.32
N LYS A 429 -26.67 -9.26 19.06
CA LYS A 429 -26.48 -9.25 20.52
C LYS A 429 -25.08 -8.82 20.93
N GLU A 430 -24.04 -9.36 20.27
CA GLU A 430 -22.66 -8.97 20.55
C GLU A 430 -22.39 -7.52 20.15
N LEU A 431 -22.88 -7.05 19.00
CA LEU A 431 -22.74 -5.66 18.55
C LEU A 431 -23.36 -4.70 19.57
N LYS A 432 -24.58 -4.96 20.02
CA LYS A 432 -25.25 -4.13 21.03
C LYS A 432 -24.56 -4.16 22.38
N HIS A 433 -23.99 -5.31 22.77
CA HIS A 433 -23.31 -5.45 24.06
C HIS A 433 -21.93 -4.76 24.04
N PHE A 434 -21.08 -5.05 23.06
CA PHE A 434 -19.69 -4.59 23.05
C PHE A 434 -19.48 -3.25 22.34
N CYS A 435 -20.36 -2.86 21.42
CA CYS A 435 -20.22 -1.71 20.54
C CYS A 435 -21.50 -0.86 20.48
N GLY A 436 -22.31 -0.88 21.53
CA GLY A 436 -23.64 -0.24 21.56
C GLY A 436 -23.63 1.24 21.20
N SER A 437 -22.56 1.97 21.58
CA SER A 437 -22.39 3.38 21.24
C SER A 437 -22.22 3.64 19.73
N LEU A 438 -21.78 2.63 18.97
CA LEU A 438 -21.57 2.69 17.52
C LEU A 438 -22.76 2.18 16.70
N ILE A 439 -23.78 1.61 17.35
CA ILE A 439 -24.89 0.95 16.68
C ILE A 439 -26.17 1.77 16.86
N GLU A 440 -26.85 2.05 15.77
CA GLU A 440 -28.16 2.70 15.74
C GLU A 440 -29.11 1.88 14.86
N GLU A 441 -30.31 1.53 15.39
CA GLU A 441 -31.35 0.91 14.60
C GLU A 441 -32.30 1.98 14.07
N ARG A 442 -32.52 2.04 12.77
CA ARG A 442 -33.42 2.98 12.12
C ARG A 442 -34.29 2.26 11.09
N GLY A 443 -35.53 1.98 11.46
CA GLY A 443 -36.44 1.21 10.61
C GLY A 443 -35.90 -0.20 10.36
N GLU A 444 -35.70 -0.55 9.11
CA GLU A 444 -35.17 -1.87 8.72
C GLU A 444 -33.63 -1.88 8.63
N ASP A 445 -32.96 -0.78 8.90
CA ASP A 445 -31.52 -0.64 8.77
C ASP A 445 -30.83 -0.66 10.14
N LEU A 446 -29.65 -1.29 10.16
CA LEU A 446 -28.65 -1.19 11.21
C LEU A 446 -27.56 -0.23 10.76
N ILE A 447 -27.44 0.90 11.44
CA ILE A 447 -26.42 1.91 11.14
C ILE A 447 -25.22 1.69 12.05
N ILE A 448 -24.04 1.58 11.45
CA ILE A 448 -22.76 1.49 12.14
C ILE A 448 -22.04 2.82 12.00
N ARG A 449 -21.83 3.53 13.12
CA ARG A 449 -21.27 4.88 13.13
C ARG A 449 -19.81 4.95 12.74
N HIS A 450 -19.04 3.92 13.07
CA HIS A 450 -17.61 3.82 12.70
C HIS A 450 -17.22 2.37 12.49
N LEU A 451 -16.56 2.08 11.36
CA LEU A 451 -16.29 0.74 10.89
C LEU A 451 -14.98 0.69 10.12
N TYR A 452 -14.12 -0.28 10.45
CA TYR A 452 -12.97 -0.66 9.66
C TYR A 452 -13.29 -1.91 8.84
N ILE A 453 -12.86 -1.93 7.57
CA ILE A 453 -13.02 -3.07 6.66
C ILE A 453 -11.64 -3.45 6.13
N GLU A 454 -11.30 -4.73 6.24
CA GLU A 454 -10.02 -5.29 5.80
C GLU A 454 -10.24 -6.54 4.98
N ARG A 455 -9.30 -6.83 4.07
CA ARG A 455 -9.34 -8.10 3.34
C ARG A 455 -9.15 -9.27 4.31
N ARG A 456 -10.04 -10.28 4.19
CA ARG A 456 -9.93 -11.50 5.00
C ARG A 456 -8.67 -12.27 4.62
N MET A 457 -7.87 -12.61 5.61
CA MET A 457 -6.66 -13.42 5.51
C MET A 457 -6.78 -14.66 6.39
N VAL A 458 -5.98 -15.65 6.14
CA VAL A 458 -5.87 -16.80 7.05
C VAL A 458 -4.90 -16.40 8.17
N PRO A 459 -5.33 -16.40 9.44
CA PRO A 459 -4.44 -16.16 10.58
C PRO A 459 -3.26 -17.12 10.56
N LEU A 460 -2.05 -16.59 10.77
CA LEU A 460 -0.83 -17.37 10.58
C LEU A 460 -0.72 -18.54 11.57
N ASN A 461 -1.23 -18.37 12.80
CA ASN A 461 -1.29 -19.45 13.78
C ASN A 461 -2.17 -20.63 13.33
N LEU A 462 -3.25 -20.38 12.58
CA LEU A 462 -4.10 -21.44 12.01
C LEU A 462 -3.44 -22.04 10.77
N TYR A 463 -2.87 -21.22 9.91
CA TYR A 463 -2.17 -21.70 8.72
C TYR A 463 -1.03 -22.67 9.05
N LEU A 464 -0.22 -22.37 10.07
CA LEU A 464 0.91 -23.21 10.47
C LEU A 464 0.48 -24.60 11.01
N GLN A 465 -0.75 -24.76 11.50
CA GLN A 465 -1.26 -26.05 11.97
C GLN A 465 -1.54 -27.04 10.84
N GLU A 466 -1.91 -26.52 9.67
CA GLU A 466 -2.29 -27.32 8.50
C GLU A 466 -1.22 -27.31 7.39
N ALA A 467 -0.15 -26.53 7.57
CA ALA A 467 0.87 -26.30 6.56
C ALA A 467 1.75 -27.54 6.33
N SER A 468 2.02 -27.87 5.06
CA SER A 468 3.09 -28.81 4.71
C SER A 468 4.46 -28.26 5.14
N PRO A 469 5.51 -29.11 5.26
CA PRO A 469 6.85 -28.62 5.65
C PRO A 469 7.39 -27.49 4.76
N ALA A 470 7.12 -27.52 3.46
CA ALA A 470 7.53 -26.46 2.54
C ALA A 470 6.75 -25.16 2.78
N GLN A 471 5.44 -25.25 3.03
CA GLN A 471 4.58 -24.10 3.34
C GLN A 471 4.95 -23.50 4.70
N LEU A 472 5.22 -24.34 5.71
CA LEU A 472 5.70 -23.88 7.02
C LEU A 472 7.01 -23.13 6.89
N ARG A 473 8.00 -23.69 6.18
CA ARG A 473 9.28 -23.02 5.93
C ARG A 473 9.09 -21.66 5.27
N HIS A 474 8.28 -21.59 4.21
CA HIS A 474 7.98 -20.34 3.50
C HIS A 474 7.32 -19.31 4.43
N ALA A 475 6.30 -19.72 5.18
CA ALA A 475 5.55 -18.84 6.08
C ALA A 475 6.42 -18.27 7.21
N VAL A 476 7.33 -19.07 7.78
CA VAL A 476 8.25 -18.61 8.84
C VAL A 476 9.29 -17.63 8.29
N ILE A 477 9.82 -17.87 7.09
CA ILE A 477 10.75 -16.94 6.42
C ILE A 477 10.02 -15.63 6.12
N GLU A 478 8.82 -15.67 5.57
CA GLU A 478 8.02 -14.48 5.26
C GLU A 478 7.60 -13.71 6.52
N TYR A 479 7.31 -14.40 7.62
CA TYR A 479 7.00 -13.77 8.90
C TYR A 479 8.17 -12.94 9.44
N GLY A 480 9.36 -13.52 9.53
CA GLY A 480 10.53 -12.77 9.98
C GLY A 480 10.90 -11.62 9.03
N GLN A 481 10.73 -11.83 7.71
CA GLN A 481 10.92 -10.76 6.73
C GLN A 481 9.87 -9.64 6.92
N ALA A 482 8.61 -9.97 7.22
CA ALA A 482 7.59 -8.97 7.50
C ALA A 482 7.96 -8.08 8.71
N ILE A 483 8.51 -8.67 9.78
CA ILE A 483 9.00 -7.92 10.93
C ILE A 483 10.16 -6.99 10.52
N LYS A 484 11.15 -7.49 9.78
CA LYS A 484 12.28 -6.67 9.30
C LYS A 484 11.82 -5.51 8.41
N ASP A 485 10.82 -5.74 7.56
CA ASP A 485 10.24 -4.69 6.72
C ASP A 485 9.50 -3.63 7.56
N LEU A 486 8.78 -4.04 8.62
CA LEU A 486 8.15 -3.10 9.57
C LEU A 486 9.19 -2.29 10.33
N VAL A 487 10.28 -2.92 10.78
CA VAL A 487 11.44 -2.23 11.39
C VAL A 487 12.01 -1.17 10.44
N ALA A 488 12.18 -1.53 9.14
CA ALA A 488 12.64 -0.61 8.11
C ALA A 488 11.70 0.59 7.91
N ALA A 489 10.41 0.44 8.23
CA ALA A 489 9.41 1.50 8.21
C ALA A 489 9.28 2.30 9.52
N ASN A 490 10.17 2.09 10.49
CA ASN A 490 10.10 2.68 11.84
C ASN A 490 8.87 2.21 12.63
N ILE A 491 8.42 0.97 12.43
CA ILE A 491 7.27 0.40 13.13
C ILE A 491 7.70 -0.81 13.94
N PHE A 492 7.28 -0.83 15.19
CA PHE A 492 7.35 -1.98 16.08
C PHE A 492 5.93 -2.54 16.25
N PRO A 493 5.67 -3.84 15.98
CA PRO A 493 4.32 -4.41 16.06
C PRO A 493 3.71 -4.43 17.46
N GLY A 494 4.52 -4.34 18.52
CA GLY A 494 4.09 -4.51 19.90
C GLY A 494 3.92 -5.99 20.24
N ASP A 495 2.80 -6.57 19.85
CA ASP A 495 2.52 -7.99 20.00
C ASP A 495 2.88 -8.75 18.72
N MET A 496 3.98 -9.51 18.76
CA MET A 496 4.50 -10.29 17.63
C MET A 496 3.95 -11.73 17.54
N LEU A 497 2.87 -12.05 18.26
CA LEU A 497 2.27 -13.40 18.19
C LEU A 497 1.77 -13.73 16.77
N TRP A 498 1.92 -15.00 16.42
CA TRP A 498 1.49 -15.54 15.11
C TRP A 498 0.03 -15.20 14.75
N LYS A 499 -0.87 -15.11 15.73
CA LYS A 499 -2.30 -14.78 15.55
C LYS A 499 -2.54 -13.36 15.00
N ASN A 500 -1.56 -12.44 15.14
CA ASN A 500 -1.67 -11.03 14.74
C ASN A 500 -1.19 -10.79 13.30
N PHE A 501 -0.68 -11.85 12.68
CA PHE A 501 -0.27 -11.88 11.28
C PHE A 501 -1.18 -12.80 10.48
N GLY A 502 -1.35 -12.47 9.20
CA GLY A 502 -2.10 -13.29 8.26
C GLY A 502 -1.30 -13.57 7.00
N ILE A 503 -1.56 -14.73 6.40
CA ILE A 503 -0.99 -15.08 5.11
C ILE A 503 -1.97 -14.73 3.99
N THR A 504 -1.48 -14.05 2.97
CA THR A 504 -2.25 -13.69 1.79
C THR A 504 -2.32 -14.86 0.80
N ARG A 505 -3.23 -14.79 -0.17
CA ARG A 505 -3.31 -15.77 -1.27
C ARG A 505 -2.02 -15.89 -2.11
N HIS A 506 -1.12 -14.92 -2.02
CA HIS A 506 0.17 -14.90 -2.71
C HIS A 506 1.33 -15.34 -1.80
N GLY A 507 1.03 -15.94 -0.64
CA GLY A 507 2.04 -16.42 0.31
C GLY A 507 2.79 -15.34 1.09
N LYS A 508 2.39 -14.07 0.99
CA LYS A 508 3.00 -12.97 1.77
C LYS A 508 2.38 -12.88 3.15
N VAL A 509 3.22 -12.68 4.16
CA VAL A 509 2.79 -12.46 5.53
C VAL A 509 2.61 -10.96 5.79
N VAL A 510 1.46 -10.60 6.37
CA VAL A 510 1.03 -9.22 6.64
C VAL A 510 0.54 -9.11 8.07
N PHE A 511 0.89 -8.03 8.73
CA PHE A 511 0.43 -7.67 10.07
C PHE A 511 -0.95 -7.00 9.99
N TYR A 512 -1.87 -7.31 10.89
CA TYR A 512 -3.24 -6.77 10.88
C TYR A 512 -3.82 -6.41 12.26
N ASP A 513 -3.08 -6.55 13.34
CA ASP A 513 -3.52 -6.21 14.70
C ASP A 513 -2.77 -4.97 15.21
N TYR A 514 -3.40 -3.80 15.12
CA TYR A 514 -2.72 -2.50 15.29
C TYR A 514 -2.86 -1.89 16.67
N ASP A 515 -3.51 -2.54 17.62
CA ASP A 515 -3.82 -1.94 18.93
C ASP A 515 -2.56 -1.67 19.80
N GLU A 516 -1.45 -2.36 19.54
CA GLU A 516 -0.19 -2.22 20.27
C GLU A 516 0.99 -1.65 19.47
N ILE A 517 0.79 -1.27 18.20
CA ILE A 517 1.89 -0.75 17.40
C ILE A 517 2.49 0.52 17.99
N GLU A 518 3.82 0.66 17.88
CA GLU A 518 4.56 1.83 18.29
C GLU A 518 5.56 2.25 17.21
N TYR A 519 6.09 3.48 17.31
CA TYR A 519 7.29 3.81 16.56
C TYR A 519 8.47 3.05 17.12
N LEU A 520 9.24 2.40 16.25
CA LEU A 520 10.47 1.72 16.65
C LEU A 520 11.41 2.68 17.38
N SER A 521 11.50 3.94 16.90
CA SER A 521 12.32 4.99 17.49
C SER A 521 11.93 5.34 18.94
N ASP A 522 10.70 5.07 19.35
CA ASP A 522 10.17 5.40 20.68
C ASP A 522 10.37 4.26 21.71
N CYS A 523 10.62 3.04 21.23
CA CYS A 523 10.89 1.88 22.08
C CYS A 523 12.29 1.92 22.69
N GLN A 524 12.48 1.17 23.79
CA GLN A 524 13.79 0.96 24.43
C GLN A 524 14.13 -0.52 24.39
N PHE A 525 14.96 -0.92 23.43
CA PHE A 525 15.40 -2.30 23.32
C PHE A 525 16.55 -2.57 24.26
N ARG A 526 16.36 -3.55 25.15
CA ARG A 526 17.31 -3.89 26.23
C ARG A 526 17.53 -5.40 26.27
N ALA A 527 18.72 -5.81 26.68
CA ALA A 527 18.96 -7.20 27.04
C ALA A 527 18.34 -7.52 28.42
N VAL A 528 17.89 -8.72 28.60
CA VAL A 528 17.48 -9.24 29.91
C VAL A 528 18.70 -9.21 30.83
N PRO A 529 18.66 -8.51 31.98
CA PRO A 529 19.81 -8.47 32.89
C PRO A 529 20.14 -9.88 33.42
N ALA A 530 21.42 -10.18 33.65
CA ALA A 530 21.81 -11.43 34.25
C ALA A 530 21.25 -11.55 35.68
N PRO A 531 20.76 -12.72 36.11
CA PRO A 531 20.27 -12.92 37.48
C PRO A 531 21.37 -12.65 38.50
N ARG A 532 21.01 -12.04 39.63
CA ARG A 532 21.95 -11.66 40.70
C ARG A 532 22.06 -12.74 41.75
N THR A 533 21.02 -13.58 41.89
CA THR A 533 20.92 -14.66 42.86
C THR A 533 20.37 -15.92 42.21
N GLU A 534 20.65 -17.09 42.83
CA GLU A 534 20.06 -18.38 42.37
C GLU A 534 18.52 -18.36 42.48
N GLU A 535 17.95 -17.61 43.42
CA GLU A 535 16.50 -17.44 43.56
C GLU A 535 15.89 -16.69 42.37
N GLU A 536 16.57 -15.65 41.87
CA GLU A 536 16.19 -14.92 40.67
C GLU A 536 16.27 -15.81 39.42
N GLU A 537 17.31 -16.68 39.32
CA GLU A 537 17.51 -17.58 38.20
C GLU A 537 16.43 -18.70 38.15
N LEU A 538 16.02 -19.19 39.33
CA LEU A 538 15.01 -20.24 39.45
C LEU A 538 13.57 -19.71 39.49
N SER A 539 13.42 -18.40 39.73
CA SER A 539 12.11 -17.73 39.76
C SER A 539 11.52 -17.63 38.37
N GLY A 540 10.31 -18.10 38.16
CA GLY A 540 9.54 -17.88 36.94
C GLY A 540 8.98 -16.45 36.79
N GLU A 541 9.29 -15.55 37.73
CA GLU A 541 8.80 -14.18 37.76
C GLU A 541 9.83 -13.19 37.18
N VAL A 542 9.34 -12.09 36.59
CA VAL A 542 10.18 -11.02 36.06
C VAL A 542 10.79 -10.26 37.23
N TRP A 543 12.09 -10.46 37.51
CA TRP A 543 12.86 -9.85 38.60
C TRP A 543 13.53 -8.53 38.24
N TRP A 544 13.47 -8.11 36.97
CA TRP A 544 14.02 -6.81 36.51
C TRP A 544 12.93 -5.76 36.31
N GLN A 545 13.36 -4.52 36.40
CA GLN A 545 12.46 -3.38 36.21
C GLN A 545 12.11 -3.21 34.73
N VAL A 546 10.80 -3.15 34.44
CA VAL A 546 10.25 -2.98 33.08
C VAL A 546 9.54 -1.62 33.02
N GLY A 547 10.05 -0.72 32.17
CA GLY A 547 9.41 0.56 31.84
C GLY A 547 8.33 0.38 30.75
N PRO A 548 7.45 1.36 30.55
CA PRO A 548 6.30 1.25 29.63
C PRO A 548 6.69 1.13 28.16
N ARG A 549 7.94 1.41 27.78
CA ARG A 549 8.46 1.29 26.42
C ARG A 549 9.65 0.35 26.30
N ASP A 550 9.96 -0.39 27.38
CA ASP A 550 11.03 -1.38 27.37
C ASP A 550 10.61 -2.60 26.58
N VAL A 551 11.50 -3.06 25.72
CA VAL A 551 11.34 -4.27 24.91
C VAL A 551 12.57 -5.16 25.11
N PHE A 552 12.34 -6.42 25.45
CA PHE A 552 13.37 -7.43 25.65
C PHE A 552 13.24 -8.51 24.56
N PRO A 553 13.96 -8.39 23.42
CA PRO A 553 13.78 -9.30 22.28
C PRO A 553 14.01 -10.78 22.59
N GLU A 554 14.88 -11.09 23.56
CA GLU A 554 15.14 -12.45 24.02
C GLU A 554 13.86 -13.15 24.54
N THR A 555 12.92 -12.37 25.09
CA THR A 555 11.65 -12.88 25.62
C THR A 555 10.63 -13.28 24.52
N PHE A 556 10.90 -13.00 23.26
CA PHE A 556 10.03 -13.45 22.17
C PHE A 556 10.13 -14.96 21.91
N ALA A 557 11.29 -15.56 22.20
CA ALA A 557 11.57 -16.95 21.89
C ALA A 557 10.55 -17.95 22.48
N PRO A 558 10.16 -17.89 23.77
CA PRO A 558 9.18 -18.79 24.35
C PRO A 558 7.82 -18.78 23.64
N PHE A 559 7.39 -17.61 23.16
CA PHE A 559 6.08 -17.44 22.50
C PHE A 559 6.11 -17.80 21.01
N LEU A 560 7.24 -17.60 20.33
CA LEU A 560 7.36 -17.79 18.89
C LEU A 560 7.91 -19.16 18.53
N LEU A 561 8.77 -19.75 19.33
CA LEU A 561 9.58 -20.91 18.98
C LEU A 561 9.15 -22.22 19.66
N GLY A 562 7.90 -22.32 20.08
CA GLY A 562 7.37 -23.52 20.74
C GLY A 562 7.32 -24.76 19.83
N HIS A 563 7.12 -24.57 18.52
CA HIS A 563 7.08 -25.68 17.55
C HIS A 563 8.49 -25.95 16.98
N PRO A 564 9.01 -27.21 17.02
CA PRO A 564 10.39 -27.52 16.58
C PRO A 564 10.71 -27.08 15.15
N GLY A 565 9.83 -27.37 14.18
CA GLY A 565 10.04 -26.99 12.78
C GLY A 565 10.02 -25.48 12.57
N VAL A 566 9.23 -24.73 13.35
CA VAL A 566 9.25 -23.26 13.33
C VAL A 566 10.57 -22.75 13.90
N ARG A 567 11.00 -23.29 15.04
CA ARG A 567 12.26 -22.91 15.70
C ARG A 567 13.46 -23.08 14.78
N GLU A 568 13.58 -24.24 14.11
CA GLU A 568 14.69 -24.52 13.20
C GLU A 568 14.78 -23.45 12.08
N VAL A 569 13.69 -23.22 11.38
CA VAL A 569 13.65 -22.25 10.28
C VAL A 569 13.86 -20.82 10.76
N PHE A 570 13.23 -20.44 11.88
CA PHE A 570 13.36 -19.08 12.42
C PHE A 570 14.81 -18.81 12.85
N MET A 571 15.44 -19.72 13.57
CA MET A 571 16.82 -19.56 14.02
C MET A 571 17.81 -19.55 12.85
N GLN A 572 17.52 -20.28 11.77
CA GLN A 572 18.35 -20.26 10.57
C GLN A 572 18.31 -18.91 9.83
N HIS A 573 17.15 -18.23 9.81
CA HIS A 573 16.92 -17.07 8.94
C HIS A 573 16.70 -15.74 9.67
N HIS A 574 16.38 -15.77 10.97
CA HIS A 574 15.89 -14.60 11.72
C HIS A 574 16.36 -14.57 13.17
N ALA A 575 17.44 -15.28 13.53
CA ALA A 575 17.95 -15.32 14.90
C ALA A 575 18.27 -13.91 15.45
N GLU A 576 18.67 -12.98 14.58
CA GLU A 576 18.97 -11.59 14.94
C GLU A 576 17.77 -10.82 15.49
N LEU A 577 16.53 -11.24 15.21
CA LEU A 577 15.33 -10.62 15.79
C LEU A 577 15.21 -10.85 17.30
N LEU A 578 15.94 -11.82 17.85
CA LEU A 578 16.03 -12.06 19.29
C LEU A 578 17.16 -11.29 19.97
N ASP A 579 17.99 -10.58 19.21
CA ASP A 579 19.11 -9.79 19.71
C ASP A 579 18.75 -8.30 19.82
N PRO A 580 18.81 -7.68 21.01
CA PRO A 580 18.59 -6.25 21.17
C PRO A 580 19.46 -5.38 20.26
N ALA A 581 20.68 -5.82 19.93
CA ALA A 581 21.62 -5.08 19.10
C ALA A 581 21.07 -4.85 17.66
N PHE A 582 20.33 -5.80 17.12
CA PHE A 582 19.65 -5.65 15.81
C PHE A 582 18.70 -4.44 15.82
N TRP A 583 17.85 -4.35 16.84
CA TRP A 583 16.83 -3.29 16.97
C TRP A 583 17.46 -1.93 17.22
N GLN A 584 18.45 -1.87 18.13
CA GLN A 584 19.19 -0.66 18.44
C GLN A 584 19.94 -0.10 17.23
N ALA A 585 20.56 -0.97 16.42
CA ALA A 585 21.25 -0.56 15.20
C ALA A 585 20.28 0.06 14.17
N HIS A 586 19.08 -0.51 14.01
CA HIS A 586 18.07 0.06 13.13
C HIS A 586 17.50 1.38 13.65
N GLN A 587 17.27 1.50 14.97
CA GLN A 587 16.88 2.77 15.60
C GLN A 587 17.91 3.88 15.37
N ALA A 588 19.18 3.57 15.55
CA ALA A 588 20.26 4.54 15.35
C ALA A 588 20.30 5.06 13.91
N ARG A 589 20.14 4.16 12.92
CA ARG A 589 20.08 4.54 11.50
C ARG A 589 18.87 5.41 11.18
N ILE A 590 17.68 5.03 11.70
CA ILE A 590 16.44 5.79 11.49
C ILE A 590 16.56 7.19 12.12
N ARG A 591 17.09 7.31 13.33
CA ARG A 591 17.32 8.60 14.01
C ARG A 591 18.34 9.47 13.26
N ALA A 592 19.30 8.85 12.59
CA ALA A 592 20.24 9.54 11.70
C ALA A 592 19.62 9.93 10.33
N GLY A 593 18.31 9.68 10.10
CA GLY A 593 17.62 10.01 8.86
C GLY A 593 17.79 9.00 7.72
N TYR A 594 18.40 7.83 8.00
CA TYR A 594 18.56 6.81 6.97
C TYR A 594 17.22 6.17 6.62
N VAL A 595 16.91 6.13 5.32
CA VAL A 595 15.75 5.43 4.78
C VAL A 595 16.18 4.05 4.29
N HIS A 596 15.67 3.00 4.94
CA HIS A 596 15.99 1.61 4.56
C HIS A 596 15.38 1.23 3.22
N ASP A 597 16.06 0.34 2.50
CA ASP A 597 15.55 -0.28 1.28
C ASP A 597 14.55 -1.37 1.61
N VAL A 598 13.45 -1.40 0.86
CA VAL A 598 12.45 -2.45 0.92
C VAL A 598 12.04 -2.81 -0.50
N PHE A 599 12.20 -4.07 -0.84
CA PHE A 599 11.90 -4.58 -2.18
C PHE A 599 10.59 -5.37 -2.17
N PRO A 600 9.65 -5.10 -3.10
CA PRO A 600 8.41 -5.85 -3.20
C PRO A 600 8.59 -7.25 -3.83
N TYR A 601 9.79 -7.57 -4.29
CA TYR A 601 10.16 -8.82 -4.94
C TYR A 601 11.30 -9.51 -4.18
N GLU A 602 11.45 -10.79 -4.41
CA GLU A 602 12.42 -11.62 -3.70
C GLU A 602 13.86 -11.31 -4.10
N ALA A 603 14.77 -11.36 -3.13
CA ALA A 603 16.17 -11.02 -3.31
C ALA A 603 16.85 -11.82 -4.44
N HIS A 604 16.50 -13.10 -4.61
CA HIS A 604 17.10 -13.96 -5.65
C HIS A 604 16.74 -13.52 -7.09
N LYS A 605 15.69 -12.70 -7.28
CA LYS A 605 15.34 -12.15 -8.58
C LYS A 605 16.25 -11.00 -8.99
N ARG A 606 16.93 -10.34 -8.03
CA ARG A 606 17.79 -9.19 -8.27
C ARG A 606 19.04 -9.58 -9.05
N PHE A 607 19.38 -8.77 -10.02
CA PHE A 607 20.56 -9.03 -10.88
C PHE A 607 21.87 -8.99 -10.10
N VAL A 608 21.98 -8.16 -9.06
CA VAL A 608 23.18 -8.07 -8.23
C VAL A 608 23.56 -9.39 -7.56
N HIS A 609 22.59 -10.19 -7.16
CA HIS A 609 22.85 -11.51 -6.57
C HIS A 609 23.29 -12.54 -7.61
N ARG A 610 22.90 -12.38 -8.86
CA ARG A 610 23.33 -13.25 -9.97
C ARG A 610 24.76 -12.95 -10.41
N LEU A 611 25.15 -11.69 -10.43
CA LEU A 611 26.53 -11.30 -10.77
C LEU A 611 27.54 -11.82 -9.74
N ASN A 612 27.15 -11.87 -8.46
CA ASN A 612 27.99 -12.41 -7.39
C ASN A 612 28.08 -13.96 -7.37
N SER A 613 27.19 -14.65 -8.06
CA SER A 613 27.18 -16.12 -8.15
C SER A 613 27.94 -16.66 -9.37
N ILE A 614 28.39 -15.81 -10.28
CA ILE A 614 29.25 -16.19 -11.41
C ILE A 614 30.69 -16.15 -10.90
N PRO A 615 31.43 -17.30 -10.88
CA PRO A 615 32.84 -17.27 -10.52
C PRO A 615 33.60 -16.37 -11.51
N PRO A 616 34.61 -15.60 -11.07
CA PRO A 616 35.37 -14.74 -11.95
C PRO A 616 35.93 -15.60 -13.11
N SER A 617 35.61 -15.18 -14.34
CA SER A 617 36.13 -15.81 -15.54
C SER A 617 37.65 -15.82 -15.43
N ARG A 618 38.25 -17.01 -15.43
CA ARG A 618 39.68 -17.15 -15.60
C ARG A 618 40.03 -16.51 -16.94
N ASP A 619 40.86 -15.46 -16.91
CA ASP A 619 41.46 -14.85 -18.08
C ASP A 619 42.03 -15.95 -18.96
N GLN A 620 41.46 -16.11 -20.15
CA GLN A 620 42.08 -16.88 -21.20
C GLN A 620 43.17 -16.00 -21.84
N GLU A 621 44.36 -16.06 -21.27
CA GLU A 621 45.55 -15.85 -22.04
C GLU A 621 45.65 -17.00 -23.06
N GLY A 622 45.08 -16.79 -24.21
CA GLY A 622 45.15 -17.69 -25.39
C GLY A 622 45.85 -16.99 -26.53
N VAL A 623 47.11 -17.26 -26.62
CA VAL A 623 48.02 -16.90 -27.75
C VAL A 623 47.37 -17.33 -29.07
N PHE A 624 47.10 -16.37 -29.93
CA PHE A 624 46.84 -16.60 -31.34
C PHE A 624 48.14 -16.98 -32.02
N HIS A 625 48.31 -18.24 -32.43
CA HIS A 625 49.20 -18.62 -33.50
C HIS A 625 48.39 -18.73 -34.80
N VAL A 626 48.82 -17.90 -35.74
CA VAL A 626 48.46 -17.91 -37.16
C VAL A 626 48.92 -19.22 -37.80
N CYS A 627 48.06 -19.93 -38.51
CA CYS A 627 48.32 -20.58 -39.80
C CYS A 627 47.02 -20.56 -40.62
#